data_a9f6c81b424cd905ba69fb51959d6b1b
#
_entry.id   a9f6c81b424cd905ba69fb51959d6b1b
#
_cell.length_a   1.000
_cell.length_b   1.000
_cell.length_c   1.000
_cell.angle_alpha   90.00
_cell.angle_beta   90.00
_cell.angle_gamma   90.00
#
_symmetry.space_group_name_H-M   'P 1'
#
loop_
_entity.id
_entity.type
_entity.pdbx_description
1 polymer ?
#
loop_
_entity_poly.entity_id
_entity_poly.type
_entity_poly.pdbx_seq_one_letter_code
_entity_poly.pdbx_strand_id
1 'polypeptide(L)'
;MKRLASSACVIALLIACGGEEADHQFDWLGADPGSDSDGDGLSDMDEAMYGTDPDNPDTDGDGFKDGAEVDQNSDPKNGNHFPYTGGWAIGDCWDDIESTGNEVGQIADQFELIDQHGEQLRLHDFCDRTVLLSSATFWCQPCMDEAAGFQDFYEDYEEEGFIVITLLSENADSSTPTVEDLGAWVDLFGITHPVVRDGRGSVTNTFVPDAQIVLPANHMLKKGMEVSFVARRDIVAADIESNL
;
A
#
# COMPACT_ATOMS: atom_id res chain seq x y z
N MET A 1 37.29 -30.48 -23.38
CA MET A 1 37.64 -31.91 -23.10
C MET A 1 36.73 -32.32 -21.94
N LYS A 2 35.68 -33.09 -22.24
CA LYS A 2 35.42 -34.49 -21.94
C LYS A 2 35.60 -34.78 -20.44
N ARG A 3 34.66 -35.35 -19.67
CA ARG A 3 33.65 -36.45 -19.90
C ARG A 3 32.64 -36.42 -18.78
N LEU A 4 31.40 -36.58 -18.94
CA LEU A 4 30.44 -37.71 -18.82
C LEU A 4 30.90 -38.93 -17.99
N ALA A 5 30.05 -39.30 -16.99
CA ALA A 5 29.66 -40.63 -16.62
C ALA A 5 28.59 -40.50 -15.47
N SER A 6 27.35 -40.79 -15.58
CA SER A 6 26.63 -42.02 -15.91
C SER A 6 26.61 -43.07 -14.78
N SER A 7 25.38 -43.28 -14.31
CA SER A 7 24.75 -44.55 -13.85
C SER A 7 25.16 -45.15 -12.50
N ALA A 8 24.21 -45.45 -11.62
CA ALA A 8 23.57 -46.77 -11.62
C ALA A 8 22.44 -46.82 -10.57
N CYS A 9 21.34 -47.29 -11.05
CA CYS A 9 20.19 -47.85 -10.32
C CYS A 9 20.63 -49.10 -9.53
N VAL A 10 20.25 -49.20 -8.24
CA VAL A 10 20.23 -50.48 -7.54
C VAL A 10 18.89 -50.64 -6.88
N ILE A 11 18.11 -51.56 -7.47
CA ILE A 11 16.92 -52.17 -6.90
C ILE A 11 17.38 -53.18 -5.87
N ALA A 12 16.83 -53.15 -4.66
CA ALA A 12 16.82 -54.29 -3.77
C ALA A 12 15.48 -54.40 -3.05
N LEU A 13 14.96 -55.56 -3.15
CA LEU A 13 13.62 -56.06 -2.85
C LEU A 13 13.48 -56.48 -1.38
N LEU A 14 12.28 -56.22 -0.82
CA LEU A 14 11.51 -56.97 0.18
C LEU A 14 12.09 -57.24 1.57
N ILE A 15 11.28 -56.92 2.59
CA ILE A 15 10.54 -57.97 3.38
C ILE A 15 9.47 -57.21 4.23
N ALA A 16 8.27 -57.80 4.20
CA ALA A 16 7.09 -57.40 4.95
C ALA A 16 7.25 -57.66 6.46
N CYS A 17 6.81 -56.76 7.29
CA CYS A 17 6.26 -57.03 8.60
C CYS A 17 5.04 -56.13 8.79
N GLY A 18 3.88 -56.79 8.96
CA GLY A 18 2.63 -56.10 9.19
C GLY A 18 2.64 -55.37 10.52
N GLY A 19 2.22 -54.15 10.46
CA GLY A 19 1.76 -53.32 11.56
C GLY A 19 0.66 -52.44 10.95
N GLU A 20 -0.56 -52.59 11.48
CA GLU A 20 -1.64 -51.64 11.19
C GLU A 20 -1.22 -50.30 11.68
N GLU A 21 -0.54 -49.52 10.82
CA GLU A 21 -0.48 -48.09 10.98
C GLU A 21 -1.85 -47.56 10.58
N ALA A 22 -2.57 -47.03 11.57
CA ALA A 22 -3.74 -46.24 11.33
C ALA A 22 -3.29 -45.08 10.41
N ASP A 23 -3.62 -45.23 9.14
CA ASP A 23 -3.48 -44.23 8.10
C ASP A 23 -4.43 -43.07 8.49
N HIS A 24 -3.93 -42.16 9.30
CA HIS A 24 -4.46 -40.82 9.40
C HIS A 24 -4.00 -40.08 8.13
N GLN A 25 -4.48 -40.61 7.02
CA GLN A 25 -4.52 -39.88 5.78
C GLN A 25 -5.47 -38.70 6.06
N PHE A 26 -4.88 -37.52 6.33
CA PHE A 26 -5.59 -36.26 6.23
C PHE A 26 -6.14 -36.27 4.81
N ASP A 27 -7.46 -36.43 4.70
CA ASP A 27 -8.21 -36.32 3.45
C ASP A 27 -8.26 -34.83 3.02
N TRP A 28 -7.11 -34.26 2.70
CA TRP A 28 -6.99 -33.03 1.92
C TRP A 28 -7.11 -33.30 0.41
N LEU A 29 -7.40 -34.57 0.02
CA LEU A 29 -7.48 -35.05 -1.37
C LEU A 29 -8.91 -35.00 -1.94
N GLY A 30 -9.70 -34.04 -1.52
CA GLY A 30 -11.04 -33.80 -2.08
C GLY A 30 -11.19 -32.48 -2.82
N ALA A 31 -10.39 -31.47 -2.51
CA ALA A 31 -10.40 -30.21 -3.24
C ALA A 31 -9.43 -30.32 -4.43
N ASP A 32 -9.91 -30.02 -5.63
CA ASP A 32 -9.08 -29.70 -6.77
C ASP A 32 -8.25 -28.47 -6.38
N PRO A 33 -6.90 -28.49 -6.44
CA PRO A 33 -6.09 -27.33 -6.09
C PRO A 33 -6.40 -26.05 -6.87
N GLY A 34 -7.24 -26.13 -7.87
CA GLY A 34 -7.72 -25.02 -8.68
C GLY A 34 -9.24 -24.83 -8.56
N SER A 35 -9.92 -25.46 -7.56
CA SER A 35 -11.33 -25.17 -7.27
C SER A 35 -11.45 -23.78 -6.67
N ASP A 36 -12.36 -22.99 -7.19
CA ASP A 36 -12.77 -21.68 -6.76
C ASP A 36 -14.31 -21.73 -6.75
N SER A 37 -14.88 -22.01 -5.56
CA SER A 37 -16.27 -22.46 -5.46
C SER A 37 -17.27 -21.32 -5.63
N ASP A 38 -16.89 -20.09 -5.27
CA ASP A 38 -17.74 -18.89 -5.36
C ASP A 38 -17.35 -17.95 -6.52
N GLY A 39 -16.18 -18.19 -7.16
CA GLY A 39 -15.76 -17.49 -8.37
C GLY A 39 -15.22 -16.10 -8.09
N ASP A 40 -14.56 -15.90 -6.97
CA ASP A 40 -14.01 -14.63 -6.55
C ASP A 40 -12.56 -14.38 -7.04
N GLY A 41 -11.85 -15.43 -7.43
CA GLY A 41 -10.47 -15.42 -7.92
C GLY A 41 -9.47 -16.03 -6.94
N LEU A 42 -9.88 -16.36 -5.70
CA LEU A 42 -9.11 -17.11 -4.73
C LEU A 42 -9.50 -18.59 -4.79
N SER A 43 -8.56 -19.50 -4.64
CA SER A 43 -8.92 -20.92 -4.63
C SER A 43 -9.41 -21.35 -3.24
N ASP A 44 -10.31 -22.36 -3.17
CA ASP A 44 -10.80 -22.92 -1.90
C ASP A 44 -9.65 -23.30 -0.94
N MET A 45 -8.49 -23.66 -1.49
CA MET A 45 -7.31 -23.99 -0.71
C MET A 45 -6.61 -22.73 -0.17
N ASP A 46 -6.51 -21.70 -0.97
CA ASP A 46 -5.91 -20.43 -0.56
C ASP A 46 -6.83 -19.74 0.46
N GLU A 47 -8.15 -19.80 0.25
CA GLU A 47 -9.14 -19.31 1.20
C GLU A 47 -9.00 -19.95 2.58
N ALA A 48 -8.79 -21.27 2.62
CA ALA A 48 -8.50 -21.95 3.88
C ALA A 48 -7.19 -21.45 4.55
N MET A 49 -6.24 -20.92 3.79
CA MET A 49 -4.99 -20.32 4.30
C MET A 49 -5.22 -18.90 4.82
N TYR A 50 -6.01 -18.10 4.11
CA TYR A 50 -6.37 -16.73 4.51
C TYR A 50 -7.48 -16.72 5.57
N GLY A 51 -8.25 -17.80 5.69
CA GLY A 51 -9.34 -17.97 6.63
C GLY A 51 -10.63 -17.30 6.19
N THR A 52 -10.81 -17.18 4.88
CA THR A 52 -12.04 -16.74 4.21
C THR A 52 -13.03 -17.91 4.02
N ASP A 53 -14.21 -17.66 3.52
CA ASP A 53 -15.30 -18.64 3.33
C ASP A 53 -15.42 -19.04 1.85
N PRO A 54 -15.04 -20.27 1.44
CA PRO A 54 -15.03 -20.73 0.05
C PRO A 54 -16.39 -20.72 -0.67
N ASP A 55 -17.46 -20.45 0.04
CA ASP A 55 -18.81 -20.35 -0.52
C ASP A 55 -19.31 -18.87 -0.53
N ASN A 56 -18.46 -17.91 -0.12
CA ASN A 56 -18.83 -16.49 -0.01
C ASN A 56 -17.73 -15.58 -0.59
N PRO A 57 -17.92 -15.01 -1.79
CA PRO A 57 -16.89 -14.26 -2.51
C PRO A 57 -16.48 -12.91 -1.87
N ASP A 58 -17.02 -12.55 -0.73
CA ASP A 58 -16.79 -11.32 0.03
C ASP A 58 -17.06 -11.66 1.50
N THR A 59 -16.01 -12.16 2.19
CA THR A 59 -16.14 -12.78 3.52
C THR A 59 -16.56 -11.78 4.59
N ASP A 60 -16.09 -10.54 4.54
CA ASP A 60 -16.39 -9.51 5.54
C ASP A 60 -17.54 -8.56 5.14
N GLY A 61 -17.98 -8.62 3.89
CA GLY A 61 -19.17 -7.93 3.40
C GLY A 61 -18.97 -6.46 3.10
N ASP A 62 -17.74 -6.05 2.79
CA ASP A 62 -17.41 -4.65 2.50
C ASP A 62 -17.61 -4.24 1.03
N GLY A 63 -17.80 -5.22 0.15
CA GLY A 63 -18.09 -5.03 -1.28
C GLY A 63 -16.90 -5.33 -2.19
N PHE A 64 -15.72 -5.65 -1.64
CA PHE A 64 -14.59 -6.19 -2.37
C PHE A 64 -14.61 -7.71 -2.28
N LYS A 65 -13.99 -8.38 -3.25
CA LYS A 65 -13.90 -9.83 -3.28
C LYS A 65 -12.61 -10.27 -2.59
N ASP A 66 -12.66 -11.37 -1.83
CA ASP A 66 -11.51 -11.89 -1.08
C ASP A 66 -10.27 -12.06 -1.97
N GLY A 67 -10.43 -12.60 -3.20
CA GLY A 67 -9.34 -12.74 -4.16
C GLY A 67 -8.76 -11.40 -4.63
N ALA A 68 -9.59 -10.37 -4.81
CA ALA A 68 -9.13 -9.05 -5.19
C ALA A 68 -8.39 -8.35 -4.06
N GLU A 69 -8.80 -8.60 -2.82
CA GLU A 69 -8.14 -8.06 -1.63
C GLU A 69 -6.78 -8.69 -1.40
N VAL A 70 -6.68 -10.02 -1.49
CA VAL A 70 -5.41 -10.75 -1.40
C VAL A 70 -4.42 -10.27 -2.48
N ASP A 71 -4.89 -10.08 -3.72
CA ASP A 71 -4.05 -9.59 -4.82
C ASP A 71 -3.52 -8.16 -4.56
N GLN A 72 -4.25 -7.34 -3.82
CA GLN A 72 -3.88 -5.97 -3.48
C GLN A 72 -3.36 -5.82 -2.04
N ASN A 73 -3.15 -6.93 -1.35
CA ASN A 73 -2.57 -6.97 -0.02
C ASN A 73 -3.45 -6.31 1.06
N SER A 74 -4.77 -6.31 0.89
CA SER A 74 -5.74 -5.98 1.93
C SER A 74 -6.17 -7.22 2.71
N ASP A 75 -6.83 -7.05 3.87
CA ASP A 75 -7.30 -8.15 4.72
C ASP A 75 -8.74 -8.52 4.38
N PRO A 76 -9.00 -9.65 3.70
CA PRO A 76 -10.33 -10.05 3.23
C PRO A 76 -11.31 -10.44 4.37
N LYS A 77 -10.94 -10.22 5.62
CA LYS A 77 -11.78 -10.45 6.81
C LYS A 77 -12.00 -9.18 7.61
N ASN A 78 -11.53 -8.05 7.14
CA ASN A 78 -11.62 -6.78 7.83
C ASN A 78 -12.16 -5.70 6.91
N GLY A 79 -13.47 -5.52 6.86
CA GLY A 79 -14.17 -4.54 6.03
C GLY A 79 -13.80 -3.06 6.26
N ASN A 80 -12.76 -2.79 7.04
CA ASN A 80 -12.14 -1.47 7.14
C ASN A 80 -10.76 -1.43 6.46
N HIS A 81 -10.32 -2.53 5.85
CA HIS A 81 -9.02 -2.68 5.21
C HIS A 81 -9.19 -3.20 3.78
N PHE A 82 -9.58 -2.33 2.89
CA PHE A 82 -9.98 -2.62 1.51
C PHE A 82 -8.97 -2.08 0.49
N PRO A 83 -8.90 -2.68 -0.72
CA PRO A 83 -8.00 -2.24 -1.78
C PRO A 83 -8.42 -0.88 -2.33
N TYR A 84 -7.45 0.01 -2.57
CA TYR A 84 -7.70 1.31 -3.19
C TYR A 84 -7.92 1.19 -4.69
N THR A 85 -8.89 1.94 -5.24
CA THR A 85 -9.14 2.03 -6.69
C THR A 85 -7.88 2.47 -7.46
N GLY A 86 -6.99 3.23 -6.83
CA GLY A 86 -5.69 3.61 -7.40
C GLY A 86 -4.68 2.46 -7.51
N GLY A 87 -4.96 1.29 -6.95
CA GLY A 87 -4.09 0.11 -6.98
C GLY A 87 -2.86 0.25 -6.09
N TRP A 88 -2.86 1.17 -5.13
CA TRP A 88 -1.74 1.36 -4.20
C TRP A 88 -1.74 0.26 -3.14
N ALA A 89 -0.65 -0.49 -3.07
CA ALA A 89 -0.55 -1.60 -2.15
C ALA A 89 -0.53 -1.14 -0.68
N ILE A 90 -1.26 -1.85 0.15
CA ILE A 90 -1.43 -1.62 1.58
C ILE A 90 -0.46 -2.50 2.36
N GLY A 91 0.10 -1.99 3.46
CA GLY A 91 0.96 -2.76 4.37
C GLY A 91 0.15 -3.41 5.48
N ASP A 92 0.59 -4.57 5.94
CA ASP A 92 -0.09 -5.33 7.02
C ASP A 92 0.21 -4.82 8.44
N CYS A 93 0.89 -3.68 8.56
CA CYS A 93 1.33 -3.11 9.85
C CYS A 93 0.47 -1.93 10.35
N TRP A 94 -0.58 -1.57 9.64
CA TRP A 94 -1.38 -0.36 9.93
C TRP A 94 -2.08 -0.39 11.31
N ASP A 95 -2.45 -1.55 11.81
CA ASP A 95 -3.10 -1.74 13.11
C ASP A 95 -2.12 -1.61 14.30
N ASP A 96 -0.82 -1.80 14.06
CA ASP A 96 0.20 -1.93 15.10
C ASP A 96 0.94 -0.60 15.38
N ILE A 97 0.56 0.50 14.71
CA ILE A 97 1.27 1.78 14.78
C ILE A 97 0.68 2.69 15.85
N GLU A 98 1.47 2.97 16.89
CA GLU A 98 1.15 4.01 17.87
C GLU A 98 1.80 5.34 17.46
N SER A 99 0.98 6.31 17.10
CA SER A 99 1.43 7.67 16.79
C SER A 99 2.05 8.34 18.01
N THR A 100 3.12 9.12 17.78
CA THR A 100 3.80 9.91 18.84
C THR A 100 3.91 11.39 18.49
N GLY A 101 3.51 11.78 17.27
CA GLY A 101 3.47 13.13 16.76
C GLY A 101 4.13 13.28 15.38
N ASN A 102 4.17 14.51 14.87
CA ASN A 102 4.58 14.81 13.50
C ASN A 102 5.94 15.54 13.38
N GLU A 103 6.71 15.56 14.47
CA GLU A 103 8.07 16.11 14.44
C GLU A 103 9.10 15.06 14.01
N VAL A 104 10.25 15.50 13.51
CA VAL A 104 11.33 14.59 13.11
C VAL A 104 11.71 13.64 14.25
N GLY A 105 11.73 12.34 13.96
CA GLY A 105 11.99 11.26 14.91
C GLY A 105 10.75 10.74 15.65
N GLN A 106 9.57 11.31 15.40
CA GLN A 106 8.30 10.82 15.93
C GLN A 106 7.59 9.95 14.91
N ILE A 107 6.67 9.13 15.37
CA ILE A 107 5.77 8.32 14.53
C ILE A 107 4.58 9.18 14.17
N ALA A 108 4.38 9.42 12.89
CA ALA A 108 3.38 10.33 12.36
C ALA A 108 1.96 9.98 12.83
N ASP A 109 1.16 11.02 13.10
CA ASP A 109 -0.24 10.86 13.44
C ASP A 109 -1.02 10.32 12.22
N GLN A 110 -1.89 9.34 12.48
CA GLN A 110 -2.82 8.84 11.50
C GLN A 110 -3.75 9.96 11.03
N PHE A 111 -4.02 10.00 9.73
CA PHE A 111 -5.08 10.81 9.15
C PHE A 111 -5.88 10.01 8.13
N GLU A 112 -7.11 10.45 7.91
CA GLU A 112 -8.00 9.93 6.88
C GLU A 112 -8.47 11.10 6.00
N LEU A 113 -8.16 11.05 4.72
CA LEU A 113 -8.55 12.08 3.75
C LEU A 113 -9.13 11.43 2.50
N ILE A 114 -10.03 12.17 1.83
CA ILE A 114 -10.62 11.71 0.57
C ILE A 114 -9.61 11.87 -0.55
N ASP A 115 -9.39 10.82 -1.31
CA ASP A 115 -8.50 10.79 -2.47
C ASP A 115 -9.18 11.21 -3.78
N GLN A 116 -8.46 11.13 -4.90
CA GLN A 116 -8.93 11.46 -6.24
C GLN A 116 -10.02 10.52 -6.76
N HIS A 117 -10.21 9.33 -6.17
CA HIS A 117 -11.26 8.37 -6.52
C HIS A 117 -12.50 8.53 -5.63
N GLY A 118 -12.43 9.38 -4.60
CA GLY A 118 -13.51 9.63 -3.64
C GLY A 118 -13.50 8.67 -2.45
N GLU A 119 -12.43 7.90 -2.28
CA GLU A 119 -12.23 6.94 -1.21
C GLU A 119 -11.52 7.58 -0.01
N GLN A 120 -11.70 7.02 1.19
CA GLN A 120 -10.97 7.43 2.38
C GLN A 120 -9.59 6.78 2.40
N LEU A 121 -8.55 7.54 2.11
CA LEU A 121 -7.17 7.10 2.22
C LEU A 121 -6.64 7.36 3.63
N ARG A 122 -6.01 6.36 4.23
CA ARG A 122 -5.38 6.41 5.55
C ARG A 122 -3.86 6.39 5.43
N LEU A 123 -3.17 7.24 6.18
CA LEU A 123 -1.70 7.31 6.11
C LEU A 123 -1.04 5.98 6.52
N HIS A 124 -1.52 5.37 7.61
CA HIS A 124 -0.87 4.17 8.16
C HIS A 124 -1.05 2.93 7.29
N ASP A 125 -1.94 2.93 6.29
CA ASP A 125 -2.03 1.87 5.30
C ASP A 125 -0.73 1.72 4.47
N PHE A 126 0.12 2.73 4.48
CA PHE A 126 1.42 2.73 3.78
C PHE A 126 2.61 2.53 4.72
N CYS A 127 2.39 1.90 5.88
CA CYS A 127 3.38 1.77 6.95
C CYS A 127 4.62 0.93 6.59
N ASP A 128 4.53 0.06 5.61
CA ASP A 128 5.65 -0.72 5.07
C ASP A 128 6.44 0.01 3.96
N ARG A 129 6.05 1.28 3.69
CA ARG A 129 6.65 2.10 2.64
C ARG A 129 7.39 3.31 3.18
N THR A 130 8.32 3.82 2.38
CA THR A 130 8.86 5.17 2.51
C THR A 130 7.89 6.14 1.87
N VAL A 131 7.33 7.06 2.64
CA VAL A 131 6.27 7.97 2.19
C VAL A 131 6.80 9.39 2.07
N LEU A 132 6.59 10.01 0.91
CA LEU A 132 6.76 11.46 0.74
C LEU A 132 5.39 12.15 0.84
N LEU A 133 5.14 12.84 1.94
CA LEU A 133 3.99 13.73 2.07
C LEU A 133 4.34 15.10 1.47
N SER A 134 3.69 15.49 0.39
CA SER A 134 3.88 16.77 -0.27
C SER A 134 2.65 17.65 -0.12
N SER A 135 2.78 18.77 0.59
CA SER A 135 1.68 19.74 0.74
C SER A 135 1.69 20.76 -0.38
N ALA A 136 0.55 20.91 -1.07
CA ALA A 136 0.40 21.72 -2.26
C ALA A 136 -0.92 22.50 -2.31
N THR A 137 -0.97 23.51 -3.20
CA THR A 137 -2.19 24.21 -3.60
C THR A 137 -2.14 24.53 -5.09
N PHE A 138 -3.29 24.74 -5.73
CA PHE A 138 -3.37 25.07 -7.16
C PHE A 138 -2.75 26.44 -7.54
N TRP A 139 -2.58 27.36 -6.61
CA TRP A 139 -1.96 28.67 -6.85
C TRP A 139 -0.46 28.71 -6.50
N CYS A 140 0.09 27.62 -5.97
CA CYS A 140 1.51 27.52 -5.59
C CYS A 140 2.35 27.08 -6.77
N GLN A 141 2.98 28.02 -7.48
CA GLN A 141 3.81 27.69 -8.64
C GLN A 141 4.98 26.75 -8.29
N PRO A 142 5.72 26.92 -7.18
CA PRO A 142 6.77 25.95 -6.83
C PRO A 142 6.22 24.54 -6.59
N CYS A 143 5.01 24.40 -6.05
CA CYS A 143 4.38 23.09 -5.86
C CYS A 143 4.05 22.40 -7.21
N MET A 144 3.61 23.20 -8.19
CA MET A 144 3.35 22.70 -9.55
C MET A 144 4.65 22.29 -10.25
N ASP A 145 5.74 23.03 -10.02
CA ASP A 145 7.05 22.73 -10.61
C ASP A 145 7.61 21.42 -10.06
N GLU A 146 7.31 21.04 -8.81
CA GLU A 146 7.73 19.77 -8.19
C GLU A 146 6.84 18.59 -8.58
N ALA A 147 5.54 18.81 -8.81
CA ALA A 147 4.53 17.75 -8.95
C ALA A 147 4.88 16.71 -10.04
N ALA A 148 5.33 17.16 -11.21
CA ALA A 148 5.77 16.25 -12.28
C ALA A 148 7.02 15.45 -11.89
N GLY A 149 7.97 16.07 -11.18
CA GLY A 149 9.16 15.38 -10.68
C GLY A 149 8.85 14.33 -9.62
N PHE A 150 7.79 14.50 -8.84
CA PHE A 150 7.36 13.49 -7.87
C PHE A 150 6.74 12.27 -8.54
N GLN A 151 6.09 12.44 -9.71
CA GLN A 151 5.65 11.31 -10.51
C GLN A 151 6.84 10.51 -11.05
N ASP A 152 7.87 11.17 -11.57
CA ASP A 152 9.10 10.50 -12.01
C ASP A 152 9.75 9.71 -10.86
N PHE A 153 9.84 10.27 -9.66
CA PHE A 153 10.35 9.55 -8.49
C PHE A 153 9.46 8.39 -8.06
N TYR A 154 8.14 8.54 -8.13
CA TYR A 154 7.23 7.45 -7.82
C TYR A 154 7.44 6.28 -8.77
N GLU A 155 7.49 6.52 -10.07
CA GLU A 155 7.74 5.48 -11.09
C GLU A 155 9.12 4.81 -10.92
N ASP A 156 10.15 5.57 -10.54
CA ASP A 156 11.51 5.05 -10.39
C ASP A 156 11.69 4.19 -9.12
N TYR A 157 10.95 4.46 -8.03
CA TYR A 157 11.18 3.85 -6.71
C TYR A 157 9.97 3.10 -6.13
N GLU A 158 8.84 3.01 -6.83
CA GLU A 158 7.63 2.32 -6.36
C GLU A 158 7.92 0.85 -6.01
N GLU A 159 8.65 0.13 -6.88
CA GLU A 159 9.04 -1.27 -6.67
C GLU A 159 9.97 -1.46 -5.45
N GLU A 160 10.67 -0.41 -5.03
CA GLU A 160 11.52 -0.39 -3.83
C GLU A 160 10.74 -0.04 -2.55
N GLY A 161 9.44 0.23 -2.68
CA GLY A 161 8.54 0.55 -1.57
C GLY A 161 8.46 2.04 -1.27
N PHE A 162 8.62 2.90 -2.27
CA PHE A 162 8.38 4.34 -2.15
C PHE A 162 6.96 4.70 -2.61
N ILE A 163 6.36 5.69 -1.96
CA ILE A 163 5.09 6.28 -2.39
C ILE A 163 5.08 7.78 -2.11
N VAL A 164 4.41 8.52 -2.97
CA VAL A 164 4.09 9.94 -2.75
C VAL A 164 2.63 10.09 -2.37
N ILE A 165 2.31 10.93 -1.39
CA ILE A 165 0.94 11.35 -1.08
C ILE A 165 0.92 12.87 -1.17
N THR A 166 0.19 13.41 -2.16
CA THR A 166 0.02 14.87 -2.30
C THR A 166 -1.17 15.33 -1.49
N LEU A 167 -0.92 16.21 -0.51
CA LEU A 167 -1.93 16.87 0.32
C LEU A 167 -2.35 18.20 -0.36
N LEU A 168 -3.46 18.17 -1.10
CA LEU A 168 -3.96 19.36 -1.80
C LEU A 168 -4.91 20.14 -0.92
N SER A 169 -4.49 21.33 -0.44
CA SER A 169 -5.23 22.08 0.59
C SER A 169 -6.16 23.15 0.04
N GLU A 170 -5.86 23.72 -1.13
CA GLU A 170 -6.70 24.73 -1.79
C GLU A 170 -6.73 24.53 -3.31
N ASN A 171 -7.89 24.77 -3.91
CA ASN A 171 -8.05 24.84 -5.35
C ASN A 171 -7.66 26.22 -5.90
N ALA A 172 -7.89 26.45 -7.20
CA ALA A 172 -7.53 27.71 -7.87
C ALA A 172 -8.24 28.96 -7.29
N ASP A 173 -9.40 28.78 -6.66
CA ASP A 173 -10.21 29.82 -6.04
C ASP A 173 -9.91 29.97 -4.53
N SER A 174 -8.88 29.33 -4.02
CA SER A 174 -8.53 29.25 -2.59
C SER A 174 -9.64 28.66 -1.72
N SER A 175 -10.47 27.82 -2.28
CA SER A 175 -11.47 27.02 -1.55
C SER A 175 -10.99 25.59 -1.35
N THR A 176 -11.67 24.85 -0.46
CA THR A 176 -11.37 23.43 -0.25
C THR A 176 -11.55 22.65 -1.56
N PRO A 177 -10.56 21.86 -2.01
CA PRO A 177 -10.65 21.10 -3.24
C PRO A 177 -11.82 20.11 -3.22
N THR A 178 -12.42 19.87 -4.35
CA THR A 178 -13.37 18.78 -4.59
C THR A 178 -12.63 17.56 -5.14
N VAL A 179 -13.27 16.41 -5.24
CA VAL A 179 -12.72 15.22 -5.92
C VAL A 179 -12.41 15.53 -7.40
N GLU A 180 -13.23 16.36 -8.05
CA GLU A 180 -12.96 16.83 -9.42
C GLU A 180 -11.69 17.69 -9.51
N ASP A 181 -11.44 18.55 -8.50
CA ASP A 181 -10.18 19.31 -8.42
C ASP A 181 -8.96 18.40 -8.24
N LEU A 182 -9.08 17.32 -7.43
CA LEU A 182 -8.01 16.32 -7.29
C LEU A 182 -7.73 15.62 -8.62
N GLY A 183 -8.79 15.19 -9.34
CA GLY A 183 -8.68 14.62 -10.68
C GLY A 183 -8.02 15.59 -11.67
N ALA A 184 -8.35 16.88 -11.62
CA ALA A 184 -7.72 17.90 -12.45
C ALA A 184 -6.22 18.08 -12.16
N TRP A 185 -5.80 17.95 -10.89
CA TRP A 185 -4.38 17.95 -10.51
C TRP A 185 -3.67 16.70 -11.06
N VAL A 186 -4.27 15.53 -10.92
CA VAL A 186 -3.80 14.25 -11.48
C VAL A 186 -3.59 14.36 -12.99
N ASP A 187 -4.61 14.83 -13.71
CA ASP A 187 -4.56 14.96 -15.19
C ASP A 187 -3.50 15.96 -15.65
N LEU A 188 -3.34 17.07 -14.89
CA LEU A 188 -2.40 18.15 -15.25
C LEU A 188 -0.93 17.67 -15.24
N PHE A 189 -0.58 16.80 -14.30
CA PHE A 189 0.80 16.35 -14.08
C PHE A 189 1.03 14.88 -14.44
N GLY A 190 0.00 14.15 -14.89
CA GLY A 190 0.08 12.73 -15.23
C GLY A 190 0.34 11.83 -14.02
N ILE A 191 -0.20 12.20 -12.85
CA ILE A 191 0.06 11.55 -11.57
C ILE A 191 -0.67 10.21 -11.48
N THR A 192 0.01 9.19 -10.93
CA THR A 192 -0.57 7.88 -10.61
C THR A 192 -0.48 7.54 -9.11
N HIS A 193 0.22 8.33 -8.31
CA HIS A 193 0.26 8.23 -6.86
C HIS A 193 -0.94 8.93 -6.19
N PRO A 194 -1.20 8.71 -4.88
CA PRO A 194 -2.31 9.35 -4.17
C PRO A 194 -2.26 10.88 -4.16
N VAL A 195 -3.41 11.50 -4.46
CA VAL A 195 -3.66 12.93 -4.26
C VAL A 195 -4.91 13.07 -3.38
N VAL A 196 -4.76 13.64 -2.20
CA VAL A 196 -5.83 13.71 -1.21
C VAL A 196 -6.26 15.13 -0.90
N ARG A 197 -7.52 15.29 -0.51
CA ARG A 197 -8.14 16.55 -0.16
C ARG A 197 -7.83 16.94 1.29
N ASP A 198 -6.81 17.77 1.50
CA ASP A 198 -6.47 18.33 2.81
C ASP A 198 -7.15 19.69 3.01
N GLY A 199 -8.48 19.69 3.17
CA GLY A 199 -9.27 20.91 3.24
C GLY A 199 -8.76 21.92 4.27
N ARG A 200 -8.36 23.10 3.82
CA ARG A 200 -7.77 24.18 4.63
C ARG A 200 -6.44 23.79 5.30
N GLY A 201 -5.74 22.80 4.78
CA GLY A 201 -4.47 22.33 5.33
C GLY A 201 -4.62 21.71 6.73
N SER A 202 -5.72 20.99 6.98
CA SER A 202 -5.99 20.40 8.30
C SER A 202 -4.90 19.43 8.74
N VAL A 203 -4.39 18.62 7.83
CA VAL A 203 -3.26 17.69 8.06
C VAL A 203 -1.93 18.43 7.91
N THR A 204 -1.75 19.20 6.81
CA THR A 204 -0.54 20.00 6.58
C THR A 204 -0.15 20.82 7.80
N ASN A 205 -1.12 21.44 8.49
CA ASN A 205 -0.89 22.25 9.70
C ASN A 205 -0.36 21.43 10.89
N THR A 206 -0.61 20.14 10.95
CA THR A 206 -0.09 19.28 12.05
C THR A 206 1.37 18.91 11.83
N PHE A 207 1.81 18.82 10.57
CA PHE A 207 3.19 18.55 10.20
C PHE A 207 4.07 19.82 10.16
N VAL A 208 3.47 21.01 10.09
CA VAL A 208 4.16 22.29 10.07
C VAL A 208 3.73 23.13 11.28
N PRO A 209 4.35 22.94 12.46
CA PRO A 209 3.86 23.50 13.72
C PRO A 209 3.95 25.02 13.83
N ASP A 210 4.67 25.70 12.94
CA ASP A 210 4.82 27.15 12.96
C ASP A 210 3.75 27.83 12.11
N ALA A 211 3.16 28.92 12.63
CA ALA A 211 2.04 29.66 12.06
C ALA A 211 2.28 30.28 10.65
N GLN A 212 3.37 29.95 9.99
CA GLN A 212 3.68 30.34 8.62
C GLN A 212 3.97 29.07 7.80
N ILE A 213 2.91 28.51 7.21
CA ILE A 213 3.08 27.46 6.20
C ILE A 213 3.74 28.10 4.98
N VAL A 214 4.94 27.63 4.65
CA VAL A 214 5.61 27.94 3.39
C VAL A 214 5.47 26.70 2.51
N LEU A 215 4.76 26.84 1.42
CA LEU A 215 4.59 25.78 0.42
C LEU A 215 5.66 25.89 -0.69
N PRO A 216 6.12 24.78 -1.24
CA PRO A 216 5.78 23.39 -0.84
C PRO A 216 6.36 23.03 0.53
N ALA A 217 5.71 22.12 1.25
CA ALA A 217 6.20 21.52 2.47
C ALA A 217 6.23 20.02 2.31
N ASN A 218 7.42 19.45 2.27
CA ASN A 218 7.68 18.06 1.99
C ASN A 218 8.20 17.35 3.24
N HIS A 219 7.53 16.26 3.62
CA HIS A 219 7.88 15.44 4.78
C HIS A 219 8.18 14.02 4.30
N MET A 220 9.34 13.49 4.66
CA MET A 220 9.70 12.11 4.39
C MET A 220 9.46 11.26 5.62
N LEU A 221 8.70 10.18 5.46
CA LEU A 221 8.46 9.18 6.48
C LEU A 221 9.14 7.88 6.05
N LYS A 222 9.83 7.23 6.99
CA LYS A 222 10.37 5.88 6.79
C LYS A 222 9.30 4.82 7.00
N LYS A 223 9.62 3.59 6.63
CA LYS A 223 8.85 2.41 7.03
C LYS A 223 8.60 2.45 8.55
N GLY A 224 7.37 2.17 8.96
CA GLY A 224 6.90 2.36 10.34
C GLY A 224 6.49 3.79 10.68
N MET A 225 6.31 4.66 9.68
CA MET A 225 5.77 6.02 9.80
C MET A 225 6.63 7.01 10.61
N GLU A 226 7.92 6.73 10.85
CA GLU A 226 8.81 7.70 11.50
C GLU A 226 9.10 8.88 10.56
N VAL A 227 8.80 10.10 11.00
CA VAL A 227 9.17 11.32 10.29
C VAL A 227 10.70 11.47 10.26
N SER A 228 11.29 11.28 9.09
CA SER A 228 12.74 11.26 8.90
C SER A 228 13.31 12.67 8.73
N PHE A 229 12.68 13.49 7.90
CA PHE A 229 13.05 14.90 7.72
C PHE A 229 11.89 15.72 7.14
N VAL A 230 12.04 17.04 7.23
CA VAL A 230 11.18 18.05 6.62
C VAL A 230 11.99 18.88 5.65
N ALA A 231 11.57 18.94 4.40
CA ALA A 231 12.22 19.75 3.37
C ALA A 231 11.33 20.92 2.94
N ARG A 232 11.94 22.11 2.90
CA ARG A 232 11.38 23.31 2.26
C ARG A 232 12.22 23.66 1.02
N ARG A 233 12.65 22.64 0.31
CA ARG A 233 13.50 22.65 -0.88
C ARG A 233 13.08 21.52 -1.79
N ASP A 234 13.58 21.52 -3.01
CA ASP A 234 13.42 20.41 -3.94
C ASP A 234 13.89 19.10 -3.30
N ILE A 235 13.09 18.07 -3.44
CA ILE A 235 13.46 16.68 -3.11
C ILE A 235 14.34 16.16 -4.24
N VAL A 236 15.39 15.44 -3.87
CA VAL A 236 16.30 14.80 -4.82
C VAL A 236 16.36 13.28 -4.56
N ALA A 237 16.77 12.51 -5.57
CA ALA A 237 16.87 11.05 -5.48
C ALA A 237 17.61 10.57 -4.22
N ALA A 238 18.69 11.23 -3.83
CA ALA A 238 19.45 10.87 -2.63
C ALA A 238 18.63 11.02 -1.31
N ASP A 239 17.62 11.87 -1.28
CA ASP A 239 16.73 11.97 -0.13
C ASP A 239 15.85 10.73 -0.01
N ILE A 240 15.39 10.18 -1.14
CA ILE A 240 14.60 8.95 -1.21
C ILE A 240 15.48 7.75 -0.87
N GLU A 241 16.58 7.57 -1.59
CA GLU A 241 17.52 6.45 -1.44
C GLU A 241 18.05 6.28 0.00
N SER A 242 18.19 7.39 0.74
CA SER A 242 18.64 7.34 2.13
C SER A 242 17.56 6.92 3.14
N ASN A 243 16.31 6.77 2.69
CA ASN A 243 15.16 6.44 3.53
C ASN A 243 14.46 5.13 3.10
N LEU A 244 14.83 4.53 1.95
CA LEU A 244 14.38 3.20 1.53
C LEU A 244 15.05 2.09 2.37
#